data_39c4bfb8e1dfa8013bb91bfb9d635903
#
_entry.id   39c4bfb8e1dfa8013bb91bfb9d635903
#
_cell.length_a   1.000
_cell.length_b   1.000
_cell.length_c   1.000
_cell.angle_alpha   90.00
_cell.angle_beta   90.00
_cell.angle_gamma   90.00
#
_symmetry.space_group_name_H-M   'P 1'
#
loop_
_entity.id
_entity.type
_entity.pdbx_description
1 polymer ?
#
loop_
_entity_poly.entity_id
_entity_poly.type
_entity_poly.pdbx_seq_one_letter_code
_entity_poly.pdbx_strand_id
1 'polypeptide(L)'
;MPEISRQQKQYLARQKKEKHIILAARTLLFVLFMGLWEISSDLGWIDSFIFSSPSLIAKTFLSMCRDQSLFAHIAVTLAETLVSFFFVVILGVGTAVLLWCSRRIARILEPCLVVLNSLPKSALAPLLIVWLGANERTIVVAGMSVAIFGSVINLYSGFCQADQEKLKLIETLGGHKKEKLLKIVLPSSVPLILSVMKVNIGLCLVGVIIGEFIGARKGLGYLIIYGSQTFRLTWVLMSIVILCIIAMLLYFALYLIEKQVRKH
;
A
#
# COMPACT_ATOMS: atom_id res chain seq x y z
N MET A 1 -8.54 43.32 0.11
CA MET A 1 -7.50 42.27 -0.03
C MET A 1 -6.23 42.82 0.62
N PRO A 2 -5.61 42.18 1.59
CA PRO A 2 -4.38 42.71 2.21
C PRO A 2 -3.27 42.74 1.17
N GLU A 3 -2.62 43.88 1.03
CA GLU A 3 -1.45 44.05 0.17
C GLU A 3 -0.31 43.15 0.63
N ILE A 4 0.07 42.20 -0.23
CA ILE A 4 1.18 41.28 0.05
C ILE A 4 2.47 42.11 0.06
N SER A 5 3.14 42.18 1.21
CA SER A 5 4.42 42.87 1.41
C SER A 5 5.47 42.47 0.35
N ARG A 6 6.35 43.41 -0.06
CA ARG A 6 7.46 43.12 -0.98
C ARG A 6 8.33 41.93 -0.53
N GLN A 7 8.59 41.81 0.78
CA GLN A 7 9.35 40.71 1.35
C GLN A 7 8.63 39.36 1.21
N GLN A 8 7.30 39.34 1.38
CA GLN A 8 6.50 38.13 1.20
C GLN A 8 6.44 37.69 -0.26
N LYS A 9 6.38 38.64 -1.21
CA LYS A 9 6.49 38.32 -2.66
C LYS A 9 7.85 37.70 -3.00
N GLN A 10 8.95 38.27 -2.47
CA GLN A 10 10.29 37.72 -2.68
C GLN A 10 10.45 36.33 -2.07
N TYR A 11 9.93 36.09 -0.87
CA TYR A 11 9.94 34.78 -0.21
C TYR A 11 9.18 33.73 -1.02
N LEU A 12 7.97 34.06 -1.48
CA LEU A 12 7.16 33.15 -2.32
C LEU A 12 7.83 32.87 -3.67
N ALA A 13 8.48 33.87 -4.29
CA ALA A 13 9.23 33.68 -5.53
C ALA A 13 10.44 32.75 -5.30
N ARG A 14 11.16 32.91 -4.19
CA ARG A 14 12.28 32.04 -3.81
C ARG A 14 11.82 30.60 -3.57
N GLN A 15 10.74 30.42 -2.83
CA GLN A 15 10.15 29.08 -2.62
C GLN A 15 9.71 28.40 -3.92
N LYS A 16 9.10 29.16 -4.85
CA LYS A 16 8.75 28.62 -6.16
C LYS A 16 9.99 28.19 -6.95
N LYS A 17 11.03 29.04 -6.98
CA LYS A 17 12.30 28.73 -7.64
C LYS A 17 12.96 27.48 -7.06
N GLU A 18 13.01 27.34 -5.74
CA GLU A 18 13.53 26.15 -5.06
C GLU A 18 12.74 24.89 -5.42
N LYS A 19 11.40 24.96 -5.43
CA LYS A 19 10.55 23.83 -5.89
C LYS A 19 10.84 23.42 -7.34
N HIS A 20 11.01 24.39 -8.25
CA HIS A 20 11.37 24.08 -9.64
C HIS A 20 12.77 23.49 -9.78
N ILE A 21 13.75 23.98 -9.00
CA ILE A 21 15.11 23.42 -8.98
C ILE A 21 15.08 21.97 -8.46
N ILE A 22 14.36 21.70 -7.38
CA ILE A 22 14.22 20.35 -6.83
C ILE A 22 13.52 19.42 -7.82
N LEU A 23 12.46 19.90 -8.48
CA LEU A 23 11.76 19.11 -9.50
C LEU A 23 12.67 18.83 -10.70
N ALA A 24 13.36 19.85 -11.20
CA ALA A 24 14.30 19.71 -12.32
C ALA A 24 15.44 18.74 -11.98
N ALA A 25 16.01 18.82 -10.77
CA ALA A 25 17.06 17.92 -10.32
C ALA A 25 16.55 16.45 -10.22
N ARG A 26 15.34 16.24 -9.70
CA ARG A 26 14.73 14.89 -9.66
C ARG A 26 14.49 14.33 -11.06
N THR A 27 13.95 15.15 -11.97
CA THR A 27 13.70 14.75 -13.36
C THR A 27 15.01 14.44 -14.07
N LEU A 28 16.03 15.29 -13.87
CA LEU A 28 17.37 15.08 -14.45
C LEU A 28 18.00 13.79 -13.97
N LEU A 29 17.97 13.51 -12.66
CA LEU A 29 18.45 12.24 -12.10
C LEU A 29 17.75 11.02 -12.70
N PHE A 30 16.43 11.10 -12.85
CA PHE A 30 15.64 10.02 -13.44
C PHE A 30 16.00 9.80 -14.92
N VAL A 31 16.08 10.86 -15.70
CA VAL A 31 16.46 10.81 -17.13
C VAL A 31 17.88 10.30 -17.30
N LEU A 32 18.83 10.77 -16.46
CA LEU A 32 20.22 10.28 -16.45
C LEU A 32 20.27 8.78 -16.14
N PHE A 33 19.55 8.33 -15.13
CA PHE A 33 19.49 6.91 -14.77
C PHE A 33 18.96 6.06 -15.94
N MET A 34 17.82 6.47 -16.53
CA MET A 34 17.24 5.76 -17.68
C MET A 34 18.16 5.79 -18.91
N GLY A 35 18.82 6.93 -19.18
CA GLY A 35 19.77 7.05 -20.27
C GLY A 35 21.03 6.20 -20.09
N LEU A 36 21.59 6.20 -18.88
CA LEU A 36 22.73 5.36 -18.54
C LEU A 36 22.38 3.86 -18.64
N TRP A 37 21.19 3.47 -18.20
CA TRP A 37 20.72 2.09 -18.32
C TRP A 37 20.59 1.67 -19.78
N GLU A 38 19.95 2.47 -20.64
CA GLU A 38 19.80 2.20 -22.07
C GLU A 38 21.17 2.10 -22.75
N ILE A 39 22.05 3.12 -22.56
CA ILE A 39 23.39 3.16 -23.16
C ILE A 39 24.24 1.98 -22.69
N SER A 40 24.20 1.62 -21.42
CA SER A 40 24.96 0.48 -20.88
C SER A 40 24.50 -0.86 -21.49
N SER A 41 23.21 -0.98 -21.78
CA SER A 41 22.64 -2.14 -22.47
C SER A 41 23.06 -2.18 -23.93
N ASP A 42 23.01 -1.05 -24.65
CA ASP A 42 23.38 -0.97 -26.07
C ASP A 42 24.88 -1.16 -26.32
N LEU A 43 25.73 -0.66 -25.40
CA LEU A 43 27.20 -0.84 -25.46
C LEU A 43 27.67 -2.24 -25.02
N GLY A 44 26.73 -3.08 -24.53
CA GLY A 44 27.06 -4.42 -24.04
C GLY A 44 27.82 -4.44 -22.70
N TRP A 45 27.85 -3.33 -21.96
CA TRP A 45 28.41 -3.28 -20.59
C TRP A 45 27.59 -4.12 -19.62
N ILE A 46 26.28 -4.18 -19.85
CA ILE A 46 25.37 -5.06 -19.15
C ILE A 46 24.66 -5.97 -20.15
N ASP A 47 24.47 -7.23 -19.79
CA ASP A 47 23.78 -8.19 -20.65
C ASP A 47 22.27 -7.82 -20.70
N SER A 48 21.84 -7.41 -21.91
CA SER A 48 20.44 -7.03 -22.15
C SER A 48 19.45 -8.18 -21.96
N PHE A 49 19.92 -9.43 -22.03
CA PHE A 49 19.10 -10.60 -21.73
C PHE A 49 18.78 -10.70 -20.24
N ILE A 50 19.72 -10.33 -19.36
CA ILE A 50 19.56 -10.41 -17.90
C ILE A 50 18.94 -9.12 -17.36
N PHE A 51 19.50 -7.98 -17.75
CA PHE A 51 19.11 -6.68 -17.17
C PHE A 51 18.06 -5.93 -17.99
N SER A 52 17.72 -6.43 -19.19
CA SER A 52 16.83 -5.78 -20.14
C SER A 52 17.27 -4.34 -20.47
N SER A 53 16.41 -3.56 -21.11
CA SER A 53 16.59 -2.11 -21.29
C SER A 53 15.25 -1.41 -21.25
N PRO A 54 15.19 -0.11 -20.94
CA PRO A 54 13.96 0.69 -20.99
C PRO A 54 13.19 0.54 -22.30
N SER A 55 13.89 0.51 -23.45
CA SER A 55 13.27 0.32 -24.76
C SER A 55 12.65 -1.07 -24.95
N LEU A 56 13.31 -2.13 -24.47
CA LEU A 56 12.78 -3.50 -24.51
C LEU A 56 11.56 -3.66 -23.61
N ILE A 57 11.60 -3.06 -22.42
CA ILE A 57 10.43 -3.03 -21.50
C ILE A 57 9.25 -2.35 -22.18
N ALA A 58 9.46 -1.18 -22.83
CA ALA A 58 8.40 -0.45 -23.52
C ALA A 58 7.83 -1.25 -24.72
N LYS A 59 8.68 -1.89 -25.51
CA LYS A 59 8.26 -2.76 -26.63
C LYS A 59 7.43 -3.94 -26.14
N THR A 60 7.87 -4.60 -25.06
CA THR A 60 7.16 -5.72 -24.46
C THR A 60 5.80 -5.29 -23.90
N PHE A 61 5.75 -4.15 -23.21
CA PHE A 61 4.51 -3.55 -22.74
C PHE A 61 3.51 -3.32 -23.88
N LEU A 62 3.96 -2.67 -24.97
CA LEU A 62 3.10 -2.41 -26.13
C LEU A 62 2.62 -3.68 -26.81
N SER A 63 3.46 -4.71 -26.92
CA SER A 63 3.09 -6.00 -27.47
C SER A 63 2.00 -6.66 -26.63
N MET A 64 2.20 -6.76 -25.31
CA MET A 64 1.23 -7.39 -24.41
C MET A 64 -0.06 -6.57 -24.23
N CYS A 65 -0.01 -5.25 -24.46
CA CYS A 65 -1.21 -4.42 -24.54
C CYS A 65 -2.04 -4.73 -25.80
N ARG A 66 -1.38 -4.93 -26.95
CA ARG A 66 -2.05 -5.30 -28.21
C ARG A 66 -2.76 -6.66 -28.11
N ASP A 67 -2.12 -7.62 -27.49
CA ASP A 67 -2.65 -8.97 -27.28
C ASP A 67 -3.69 -9.02 -26.13
N GLN A 68 -3.97 -7.89 -25.49
CA GLN A 68 -4.88 -7.74 -24.35
C GLN A 68 -4.56 -8.64 -23.12
N SER A 69 -3.50 -9.43 -23.18
CA SER A 69 -3.11 -10.34 -22.09
C SER A 69 -2.72 -9.60 -20.81
N LEU A 70 -2.02 -8.47 -20.95
CA LEU A 70 -1.55 -7.67 -19.80
C LEU A 70 -2.71 -7.13 -18.95
N PHE A 71 -3.79 -6.67 -19.58
CA PHE A 71 -4.94 -6.11 -18.86
C PHE A 71 -5.61 -7.14 -17.96
N ALA A 72 -5.67 -8.41 -18.39
CA ALA A 72 -6.20 -9.48 -17.56
C ALA A 72 -5.35 -9.71 -16.31
N HIS A 73 -4.02 -9.67 -16.40
CA HIS A 73 -3.11 -9.81 -15.27
C HIS A 73 -3.23 -8.61 -14.32
N ILE A 74 -3.26 -7.39 -14.84
CA ILE A 74 -3.46 -6.17 -14.03
C ILE A 74 -4.79 -6.22 -13.28
N ALA A 75 -5.88 -6.58 -13.97
CA ALA A 75 -7.20 -6.63 -13.37
C ALA A 75 -7.29 -7.64 -12.23
N VAL A 76 -6.69 -8.82 -12.38
CA VAL A 76 -6.65 -9.86 -11.33
C VAL A 76 -5.90 -9.34 -10.10
N THR A 77 -4.66 -8.90 -10.25
CA THR A 77 -3.86 -8.37 -9.11
C THR A 77 -4.57 -7.21 -8.42
N LEU A 78 -5.16 -6.30 -9.20
CA LEU A 78 -5.88 -5.15 -8.64
C LEU A 78 -7.14 -5.58 -7.88
N ALA A 79 -7.94 -6.50 -8.42
CA ALA A 79 -9.13 -7.03 -7.77
C ALA A 79 -8.78 -7.75 -6.46
N GLU A 80 -7.80 -8.64 -6.47
CA GLU A 80 -7.33 -9.36 -5.28
C GLU A 80 -6.80 -8.40 -4.21
N THR A 81 -6.06 -7.36 -4.62
CA THR A 81 -5.55 -6.33 -3.71
C THR A 81 -6.68 -5.53 -3.08
N LEU A 82 -7.65 -5.07 -3.86
CA LEU A 82 -8.79 -4.29 -3.36
C LEU A 82 -9.69 -5.11 -2.43
N VAL A 83 -9.94 -6.39 -2.76
CA VAL A 83 -10.70 -7.30 -1.91
C VAL A 83 -9.96 -7.56 -0.60
N SER A 84 -8.66 -7.85 -0.65
CA SER A 84 -7.82 -8.01 0.54
C SER A 84 -7.85 -6.76 1.42
N PHE A 85 -7.69 -5.60 0.81
CA PHE A 85 -7.71 -4.31 1.50
C PHE A 85 -9.07 -4.04 2.16
N PHE A 86 -10.17 -4.30 1.48
CA PHE A 86 -11.52 -4.15 2.02
C PHE A 86 -11.71 -4.98 3.30
N PHE A 87 -11.32 -6.24 3.27
CA PHE A 87 -11.39 -7.10 4.46
C PHE A 87 -10.45 -6.65 5.58
N VAL A 88 -9.23 -6.20 5.25
CA VAL A 88 -8.29 -5.66 6.25
C VAL A 88 -8.86 -4.42 6.94
N VAL A 89 -9.52 -3.54 6.20
CA VAL A 89 -10.16 -2.36 6.78
C VAL A 89 -11.29 -2.75 7.73
N ILE A 90 -12.22 -3.59 7.29
CA ILE A 90 -13.38 -4.00 8.11
C ILE A 90 -12.93 -4.76 9.35
N LEU A 91 -12.12 -5.80 9.16
CA LEU A 91 -11.68 -6.65 10.27
C LEU A 91 -10.69 -5.90 11.18
N GLY A 92 -9.80 -5.07 10.60
CA GLY A 92 -8.83 -4.27 11.35
C GLY A 92 -9.51 -3.26 12.27
N VAL A 93 -10.43 -2.45 11.72
CA VAL A 93 -11.19 -1.46 12.52
C VAL A 93 -12.10 -2.18 13.52
N GLY A 94 -12.83 -3.22 13.10
CA GLY A 94 -13.73 -3.98 13.96
C GLY A 94 -13.01 -4.60 15.15
N THR A 95 -11.87 -5.25 14.91
CA THR A 95 -11.04 -5.85 15.96
C THR A 95 -10.45 -4.78 16.89
N ALA A 96 -9.94 -3.67 16.35
CA ALA A 96 -9.42 -2.57 17.17
C ALA A 96 -10.50 -1.96 18.07
N VAL A 97 -11.73 -1.83 17.57
CA VAL A 97 -12.91 -1.39 18.38
C VAL A 97 -13.22 -2.43 19.48
N LEU A 98 -13.23 -3.71 19.18
CA LEU A 98 -13.44 -4.78 20.19
C LEU A 98 -12.37 -4.73 21.30
N LEU A 99 -11.11 -4.54 20.94
CA LEU A 99 -10.01 -4.40 21.89
C LEU A 99 -10.18 -3.17 22.76
N TRP A 100 -10.57 -2.03 22.18
CA TRP A 100 -10.84 -0.80 22.94
C TRP A 100 -12.01 -0.96 23.90
N CYS A 101 -13.07 -1.66 23.49
CA CYS A 101 -14.24 -1.91 24.33
C CYS A 101 -13.94 -2.83 25.52
N SER A 102 -12.95 -3.71 25.43
CA SER A 102 -12.64 -4.70 26.47
C SER A 102 -11.16 -4.77 26.79
N ARG A 103 -10.75 -4.16 27.90
CA ARG A 103 -9.36 -4.26 28.41
C ARG A 103 -8.91 -5.69 28.69
N ARG A 104 -9.84 -6.62 29.01
CA ARG A 104 -9.50 -8.03 29.25
C ARG A 104 -9.10 -8.69 27.93
N ILE A 105 -9.91 -8.52 26.87
CA ILE A 105 -9.64 -9.05 25.54
C ILE A 105 -8.35 -8.45 24.99
N ALA A 106 -8.15 -7.14 25.15
CA ALA A 106 -6.92 -6.48 24.72
C ALA A 106 -5.68 -7.11 25.35
N ARG A 107 -5.64 -7.26 26.68
CA ARG A 107 -4.48 -7.86 27.40
C ARG A 107 -4.20 -9.30 26.98
N ILE A 108 -5.21 -10.06 26.58
CA ILE A 108 -5.04 -11.45 26.13
C ILE A 108 -4.53 -11.49 24.68
N LEU A 109 -5.11 -10.68 23.79
CA LEU A 109 -4.83 -10.75 22.35
C LEU A 109 -3.60 -9.93 21.93
N GLU A 110 -3.24 -8.86 22.64
CA GLU A 110 -2.12 -7.99 22.30
C GLU A 110 -0.81 -8.75 22.12
N PRO A 111 -0.36 -9.61 23.05
CA PRO A 111 0.84 -10.42 22.85
C PRO A 111 0.75 -11.34 21.62
N CYS A 112 -0.43 -11.95 21.39
CA CYS A 112 -0.65 -12.81 20.22
C CYS A 112 -0.57 -12.04 18.92
N LEU A 113 -1.16 -10.83 18.86
CA LEU A 113 -1.11 -9.97 17.70
C LEU A 113 0.31 -9.53 17.36
N VAL A 114 1.12 -9.22 18.38
CA VAL A 114 2.54 -8.85 18.20
C VAL A 114 3.33 -10.03 17.61
N VAL A 115 3.15 -11.24 18.15
CA VAL A 115 3.80 -12.45 17.62
C VAL A 115 3.36 -12.72 16.18
N LEU A 116 2.05 -12.67 15.89
CA LEU A 116 1.52 -12.89 14.55
C LEU A 116 1.99 -11.81 13.56
N ASN A 117 2.16 -10.58 14.04
CA ASN A 117 2.72 -9.50 13.19
C ASN A 117 4.20 -9.73 12.87
N SER A 118 4.94 -10.39 13.74
CA SER A 118 6.38 -10.66 13.58
C SER A 118 6.68 -11.88 12.70
N LEU A 119 5.68 -12.72 12.38
CA LEU A 119 5.90 -13.88 11.52
C LEU A 119 6.36 -13.48 10.12
N PRO A 120 7.31 -14.21 9.51
CA PRO A 120 7.72 -13.98 8.12
C PRO A 120 6.57 -14.33 7.17
N LYS A 121 5.93 -13.29 6.60
CA LYS A 121 4.71 -13.43 5.79
C LYS A 121 4.94 -14.27 4.51
N SER A 122 6.13 -14.19 3.94
CA SER A 122 6.52 -15.01 2.78
C SER A 122 6.55 -16.51 3.08
N ALA A 123 6.87 -16.88 4.33
CA ALA A 123 6.85 -18.29 4.77
C ALA A 123 5.43 -18.83 5.00
N LEU A 124 4.45 -17.94 5.24
CA LEU A 124 3.05 -18.33 5.40
C LEU A 124 2.36 -18.67 4.07
N ALA A 125 2.79 -18.10 2.96
CA ALA A 125 2.11 -18.28 1.68
C ALA A 125 2.07 -19.75 1.20
N PRO A 126 3.17 -20.55 1.24
CA PRO A 126 3.11 -21.97 0.92
C PRO A 126 2.15 -22.74 1.84
N LEU A 127 2.13 -22.41 3.13
CA LEU A 127 1.24 -23.04 4.10
C LEU A 127 -0.24 -22.76 3.80
N LEU A 128 -0.56 -21.51 3.47
CA LEU A 128 -1.91 -21.12 3.08
C LEU A 128 -2.39 -21.88 1.83
N ILE A 129 -1.51 -22.11 0.86
CA ILE A 129 -1.85 -22.88 -0.35
C ILE A 129 -2.11 -24.36 -0.01
N VAL A 130 -1.33 -24.94 0.88
CA VAL A 130 -1.57 -26.33 1.33
C VAL A 130 -2.91 -26.45 2.06
N TRP A 131 -3.28 -25.46 2.87
CA TRP A 131 -4.52 -25.51 3.66
C TRP A 131 -5.77 -25.14 2.86
N LEU A 132 -5.67 -24.14 2.00
CA LEU A 132 -6.83 -23.53 1.30
C LEU A 132 -6.88 -23.87 -0.19
N GLY A 133 -5.82 -24.49 -0.72
CA GLY A 133 -5.65 -24.75 -2.16
C GLY A 133 -5.10 -23.54 -2.93
N ALA A 134 -4.64 -23.80 -4.14
CA ALA A 134 -4.12 -22.77 -5.07
C ALA A 134 -5.31 -22.11 -5.81
N ASN A 135 -5.88 -21.07 -5.22
CA ASN A 135 -7.02 -20.35 -5.75
C ASN A 135 -6.99 -18.86 -5.36
N GLU A 136 -7.82 -18.04 -5.99
CA GLU A 136 -7.91 -16.60 -5.76
C GLU A 136 -8.22 -16.25 -4.28
N ARG A 137 -9.02 -17.06 -3.59
CA ARG A 137 -9.34 -16.83 -2.15
C ARG A 137 -8.09 -16.94 -1.29
N THR A 138 -7.21 -17.89 -1.60
CA THR A 138 -5.95 -18.07 -0.88
C THR A 138 -5.03 -16.87 -1.08
N ILE A 139 -5.00 -16.29 -2.28
CA ILE A 139 -4.22 -15.10 -2.59
C ILE A 139 -4.76 -13.89 -1.82
N VAL A 140 -6.08 -13.72 -1.76
CA VAL A 140 -6.71 -12.69 -0.94
C VAL A 140 -6.35 -12.85 0.53
N VAL A 141 -6.40 -14.07 1.09
CA VAL A 141 -6.00 -14.34 2.48
C VAL A 141 -4.51 -14.04 2.69
N ALA A 142 -3.64 -14.35 1.73
CA ALA A 142 -2.23 -13.99 1.79
C ALA A 142 -2.06 -12.46 1.82
N GLY A 143 -2.78 -11.71 0.98
CA GLY A 143 -2.84 -10.26 0.99
C GLY A 143 -3.24 -9.70 2.35
N MET A 144 -4.32 -10.25 2.93
CA MET A 144 -4.80 -9.86 4.26
C MET A 144 -3.78 -10.12 5.35
N SER A 145 -3.12 -11.29 5.33
CA SER A 145 -2.20 -11.74 6.39
C SER A 145 -1.02 -10.79 6.61
N VAL A 146 -0.60 -10.09 5.57
CA VAL A 146 0.52 -9.13 5.63
C VAL A 146 0.13 -7.86 6.38
N ALA A 147 -1.11 -7.38 6.20
CA ALA A 147 -1.54 -6.06 6.67
C ALA A 147 -2.33 -6.09 7.98
N ILE A 148 -3.10 -7.15 8.25
CA ILE A 148 -4.15 -7.13 9.27
C ILE A 148 -3.63 -6.94 10.69
N PHE A 149 -2.58 -7.66 11.09
CA PHE A 149 -2.09 -7.63 12.47
C PHE A 149 -1.50 -6.27 12.82
N GLY A 150 -0.66 -5.71 11.94
CA GLY A 150 -0.12 -4.36 12.10
C GLY A 150 -1.22 -3.30 12.10
N SER A 151 -2.24 -3.46 11.26
CA SER A 151 -3.41 -2.59 11.23
C SER A 151 -4.15 -2.55 12.57
N VAL A 152 -4.48 -3.72 13.13
CA VAL A 152 -5.17 -3.84 14.43
C VAL A 152 -4.37 -3.17 15.54
N ILE A 153 -3.06 -3.46 15.64
CA ILE A 153 -2.18 -2.90 16.66
C ILE A 153 -2.14 -1.37 16.57
N ASN A 154 -1.92 -0.83 15.37
CA ASN A 154 -1.82 0.61 15.15
C ASN A 154 -3.14 1.33 15.45
N LEU A 155 -4.27 0.79 15.00
CA LEU A 155 -5.58 1.36 15.24
C LEU A 155 -5.94 1.31 16.72
N TYR A 156 -5.74 0.17 17.40
CA TYR A 156 -6.00 0.03 18.82
C TYR A 156 -5.17 0.99 19.66
N SER A 157 -3.86 1.08 19.38
CA SER A 157 -2.97 2.04 20.03
C SER A 157 -3.46 3.48 19.86
N GLY A 158 -3.87 3.85 18.65
CA GLY A 158 -4.41 5.18 18.39
C GLY A 158 -5.75 5.44 19.07
N PHE A 159 -6.66 4.46 19.15
CA PHE A 159 -7.92 4.59 19.89
C PHE A 159 -7.68 4.79 21.40
N CYS A 160 -6.63 4.20 21.95
CA CYS A 160 -6.23 4.41 23.36
C CYS A 160 -5.64 5.80 23.62
N GLN A 161 -5.16 6.51 22.59
CA GLN A 161 -4.63 7.88 22.69
C GLN A 161 -5.71 8.96 22.62
N ALA A 162 -7.00 8.58 22.53
CA ALA A 162 -8.11 9.53 22.55
C ALA A 162 -8.09 10.39 23.83
N ASP A 163 -8.51 11.65 23.69
CA ASP A 163 -8.50 12.67 24.73
C ASP A 163 -9.26 12.22 25.98
N GLN A 164 -8.53 12.00 27.06
CA GLN A 164 -9.07 11.48 28.33
C GLN A 164 -10.02 12.47 29.00
N GLU A 165 -9.82 13.79 28.81
CA GLU A 165 -10.71 14.81 29.38
C GLU A 165 -12.09 14.76 28.73
N LYS A 166 -12.11 14.63 27.39
CA LYS A 166 -13.36 14.46 26.65
C LYS A 166 -14.09 13.17 27.00
N LEU A 167 -13.34 12.08 27.22
CA LEU A 167 -13.91 10.79 27.65
C LEU A 167 -14.53 10.90 29.04
N LYS A 168 -13.89 11.62 29.99
CA LYS A 168 -14.45 11.89 31.32
C LYS A 168 -15.66 12.79 31.22
N LEU A 169 -15.66 13.81 30.36
CA LEU A 169 -16.81 14.68 30.16
C LEU A 169 -18.07 13.91 29.74
N ILE A 170 -17.94 12.98 28.78
CA ILE A 170 -19.09 12.12 28.41
C ILE A 170 -19.57 11.29 29.59
N GLU A 171 -18.65 10.81 30.44
CA GLU A 171 -19.00 10.01 31.62
C GLU A 171 -19.79 10.84 32.67
N THR A 172 -19.34 12.08 32.93
CA THR A 172 -20.06 12.99 33.85
C THR A 172 -21.43 13.39 33.33
N LEU A 173 -21.66 13.39 32.03
CA LEU A 173 -22.94 13.60 31.36
C LEU A 173 -23.79 12.32 31.30
N GLY A 174 -23.40 11.22 31.98
CA GLY A 174 -24.16 9.97 32.03
C GLY A 174 -23.96 9.05 30.80
N GLY A 175 -23.02 9.39 29.92
CA GLY A 175 -22.72 8.56 28.73
C GLY A 175 -21.90 7.30 29.06
N HIS A 176 -22.21 6.20 28.38
CA HIS A 176 -21.57 4.92 28.53
C HIS A 176 -20.41 4.73 27.49
N LYS A 177 -19.81 3.54 27.47
CA LYS A 177 -18.72 3.21 26.55
C LYS A 177 -19.06 3.41 25.07
N LYS A 178 -20.30 3.12 24.70
CA LYS A 178 -20.79 3.27 23.32
C LYS A 178 -20.77 4.74 22.87
N GLU A 179 -21.24 5.63 23.72
CA GLU A 179 -21.25 7.08 23.45
C GLU A 179 -19.82 7.63 23.37
N LYS A 180 -18.93 7.20 24.27
CA LYS A 180 -17.50 7.54 24.22
C LYS A 180 -16.86 7.10 22.89
N LEU A 181 -17.14 5.86 22.45
CA LEU A 181 -16.62 5.32 21.21
C LEU A 181 -17.11 6.11 19.98
N LEU A 182 -18.44 6.26 19.85
CA LEU A 182 -19.06 6.83 18.65
C LEU A 182 -18.90 8.35 18.54
N LYS A 183 -18.89 9.08 19.68
CA LYS A 183 -18.86 10.55 19.69
C LYS A 183 -17.46 11.14 19.84
N ILE A 184 -16.49 10.37 20.38
CA ILE A 184 -15.14 10.87 20.61
C ILE A 184 -14.10 10.03 19.91
N VAL A 185 -13.97 8.72 20.24
CA VAL A 185 -12.84 7.91 19.79
C VAL A 185 -12.84 7.76 18.27
N LEU A 186 -13.92 7.29 17.67
CA LEU A 186 -13.98 7.09 16.22
C LEU A 186 -13.83 8.39 15.43
N PRO A 187 -14.56 9.49 15.75
CA PRO A 187 -14.41 10.73 15.01
C PRO A 187 -13.02 11.34 15.13
N SER A 188 -12.42 11.33 16.32
CA SER A 188 -11.06 11.85 16.52
C SER A 188 -9.97 10.99 15.86
N SER A 189 -10.25 9.71 15.66
CA SER A 189 -9.32 8.76 15.04
C SER A 189 -9.43 8.67 13.51
N VAL A 190 -10.36 9.36 12.87
CA VAL A 190 -10.52 9.33 11.40
C VAL A 190 -9.21 9.64 10.66
N PRO A 191 -8.41 10.67 11.03
CA PRO A 191 -7.15 10.93 10.37
C PRO A 191 -6.14 9.79 10.51
N LEU A 192 -6.11 9.14 11.68
CA LEU A 192 -5.28 7.96 11.93
C LEU A 192 -5.73 6.78 11.09
N ILE A 193 -7.03 6.48 11.07
CA ILE A 193 -7.60 5.39 10.27
C ILE A 193 -7.20 5.55 8.79
N LEU A 194 -7.37 6.75 8.23
CA LEU A 194 -6.99 7.05 6.85
C LEU A 194 -5.48 6.90 6.61
N SER A 195 -4.66 7.30 7.58
CA SER A 195 -3.20 7.12 7.50
C SER A 195 -2.80 5.64 7.50
N VAL A 196 -3.39 4.83 8.37
CA VAL A 196 -3.18 3.37 8.43
C VAL A 196 -3.69 2.69 7.14
N MET A 197 -4.82 3.12 6.59
CA MET A 197 -5.33 2.62 5.30
C MET A 197 -4.35 2.83 4.15
N LYS A 198 -3.68 3.98 4.06
CA LYS A 198 -2.67 4.24 3.01
C LYS A 198 -1.47 3.28 3.08
N VAL A 199 -1.07 2.90 4.28
CA VAL A 199 -0.01 1.90 4.46
C VAL A 199 -0.52 0.51 4.11
N ASN A 200 -1.72 0.17 4.57
CA ASN A 200 -2.30 -1.15 4.41
C ASN A 200 -2.55 -1.53 2.94
N ILE A 201 -2.93 -0.59 2.07
CA ILE A 201 -3.16 -0.93 0.66
C ILE A 201 -1.88 -1.39 -0.03
N GLY A 202 -0.73 -0.77 0.31
CA GLY A 202 0.58 -1.22 -0.17
C GLY A 202 0.96 -2.59 0.40
N LEU A 203 0.70 -2.83 1.69
CA LEU A 203 0.96 -4.11 2.33
C LEU A 203 0.08 -5.23 1.75
N CYS A 204 -1.20 -4.96 1.45
CA CYS A 204 -2.08 -5.90 0.76
C CYS A 204 -1.55 -6.25 -0.63
N LEU A 205 -1.10 -5.26 -1.41
CA LEU A 205 -0.48 -5.51 -2.72
C LEU A 205 0.74 -6.42 -2.60
N VAL A 206 1.64 -6.16 -1.65
CA VAL A 206 2.81 -7.04 -1.40
C VAL A 206 2.37 -8.46 -1.05
N GLY A 207 1.38 -8.62 -0.18
CA GLY A 207 0.89 -9.94 0.22
C GLY A 207 0.19 -10.69 -0.93
N VAL A 208 -0.55 -9.99 -1.79
CA VAL A 208 -1.15 -10.55 -3.01
C VAL A 208 -0.06 -11.03 -3.96
N ILE A 209 0.99 -10.23 -4.21
CA ILE A 209 2.11 -10.63 -5.06
C ILE A 209 2.79 -11.91 -4.53
N ILE A 210 3.01 -12.01 -3.20
CA ILE A 210 3.57 -13.21 -2.58
C ILE A 210 2.65 -14.42 -2.80
N GLY A 211 1.34 -14.24 -2.66
CA GLY A 211 0.34 -15.26 -2.95
C GLY A 211 0.33 -15.69 -4.42
N GLU A 212 0.38 -14.72 -5.33
CA GLU A 212 0.44 -14.97 -6.78
C GLU A 212 1.70 -15.72 -7.20
N PHE A 213 2.85 -15.49 -6.55
CA PHE A 213 4.09 -16.21 -6.85
C PHE A 213 3.96 -17.73 -6.73
N ILE A 214 3.12 -18.21 -5.84
CA ILE A 214 3.09 -19.61 -5.49
C ILE A 214 1.80 -20.28 -6.00
N GLY A 215 0.66 -19.57 -6.00
CA GLY A 215 -0.65 -20.17 -6.22
C GLY A 215 -1.43 -19.69 -7.43
N ALA A 216 -0.97 -18.66 -8.13
CA ALA A 216 -1.74 -18.07 -9.22
C ALA A 216 -1.45 -18.68 -10.60
N ARG A 217 -2.44 -18.53 -11.50
CA ARG A 217 -2.29 -18.74 -12.95
C ARG A 217 -2.45 -17.46 -13.76
N LYS A 218 -2.79 -16.37 -13.10
CA LYS A 218 -2.93 -15.01 -13.64
C LYS A 218 -2.46 -14.02 -12.57
N GLY A 219 -2.23 -12.79 -12.96
CA GLY A 219 -1.73 -11.73 -12.08
C GLY A 219 -0.34 -11.25 -12.47
N LEU A 220 0.07 -10.10 -11.96
CA LEU A 220 1.40 -9.52 -12.23
C LEU A 220 2.49 -10.28 -11.48
N GLY A 221 2.21 -10.78 -10.27
CA GLY A 221 3.12 -11.65 -9.54
C GLY A 221 3.33 -12.99 -10.26
N TYR A 222 2.28 -13.58 -10.83
CA TYR A 222 2.40 -14.74 -11.70
C TYR A 222 3.31 -14.45 -12.91
N LEU A 223 3.16 -13.29 -13.57
CA LEU A 223 4.04 -12.91 -14.69
C LEU A 223 5.51 -12.79 -14.28
N ILE A 224 5.78 -12.30 -13.06
CA ILE A 224 7.13 -12.21 -12.51
C ILE A 224 7.74 -13.60 -12.36
N ILE A 225 7.05 -14.53 -11.72
CA ILE A 225 7.53 -15.89 -11.51
C ILE A 225 7.68 -16.64 -12.84
N TYR A 226 6.67 -16.56 -13.70
CA TYR A 226 6.72 -17.17 -15.03
C TYR A 226 7.86 -16.62 -15.88
N GLY A 227 8.04 -15.30 -15.90
CA GLY A 227 9.13 -14.63 -16.60
C GLY A 227 10.51 -15.04 -16.06
N SER A 228 10.63 -15.18 -14.74
CA SER A 228 11.87 -15.65 -14.10
C SER A 228 12.19 -17.10 -14.46
N GLN A 229 11.21 -18.00 -14.40
CA GLN A 229 11.39 -19.43 -14.71
C GLN A 229 11.64 -19.71 -16.20
N THR A 230 11.12 -18.85 -17.08
CA THR A 230 11.30 -18.98 -18.54
C THR A 230 12.42 -18.10 -19.09
N PHE A 231 13.21 -17.47 -18.22
CA PHE A 231 14.30 -16.55 -18.59
C PHE A 231 13.84 -15.35 -19.42
N ARG A 232 12.57 -14.94 -19.30
CA ARG A 232 12.01 -13.74 -19.92
C ARG A 232 12.09 -12.54 -18.96
N LEU A 233 13.30 -12.13 -18.62
CA LEU A 233 13.53 -11.14 -17.57
C LEU A 233 12.96 -9.75 -17.89
N THR A 234 12.75 -9.44 -19.16
CA THR A 234 12.01 -8.24 -19.58
C THR A 234 10.55 -8.24 -19.07
N TRP A 235 9.89 -9.41 -19.01
CA TRP A 235 8.54 -9.53 -18.44
C TRP A 235 8.54 -9.28 -16.93
N VAL A 236 9.57 -9.76 -16.25
CA VAL A 236 9.76 -9.52 -14.81
C VAL A 236 9.87 -8.03 -14.52
N LEU A 237 10.80 -7.35 -15.19
CA LEU A 237 11.04 -5.92 -15.00
C LEU A 237 9.84 -5.07 -15.39
N MET A 238 9.19 -5.39 -16.52
CA MET A 238 7.94 -4.74 -16.94
C MET A 238 6.85 -4.88 -15.87
N SER A 239 6.65 -6.08 -15.33
CA SER A 239 5.64 -6.32 -14.29
C SER A 239 5.95 -5.55 -13.01
N ILE A 240 7.22 -5.46 -12.60
CA ILE A 240 7.65 -4.66 -11.45
C ILE A 240 7.34 -3.16 -11.68
N VAL A 241 7.64 -2.63 -12.87
CA VAL A 241 7.34 -1.23 -13.19
C VAL A 241 5.83 -0.96 -13.12
N ILE A 242 5.01 -1.87 -13.67
CA ILE A 242 3.55 -1.75 -13.60
C ILE A 242 3.06 -1.81 -12.15
N LEU A 243 3.60 -2.71 -11.33
CA LEU A 243 3.26 -2.79 -9.90
C LEU A 243 3.60 -1.50 -9.15
N CYS A 244 4.75 -0.87 -9.46
CA CYS A 244 5.10 0.44 -8.89
C CYS A 244 4.09 1.52 -9.27
N ILE A 245 3.63 1.53 -10.54
CA ILE A 245 2.61 2.47 -11.01
C ILE A 245 1.28 2.22 -10.30
N ILE A 246 0.84 0.95 -10.19
CA ILE A 246 -0.39 0.58 -9.48
C ILE A 246 -0.32 1.00 -8.02
N ALA A 247 0.78 0.70 -7.31
CA ALA A 247 0.98 1.08 -5.93
C ALA A 247 0.86 2.61 -5.74
N MET A 248 1.49 3.38 -6.64
CA MET A 248 1.43 4.83 -6.64
C MET A 248 0.00 5.36 -6.86
N LEU A 249 -0.73 4.79 -7.82
CA LEU A 249 -2.11 5.17 -8.12
C LEU A 249 -3.05 4.86 -6.94
N LEU A 250 -2.93 3.68 -6.33
CA LEU A 250 -3.71 3.27 -5.17
C LEU A 250 -3.44 4.18 -3.96
N TYR A 251 -2.17 4.48 -3.69
CA TYR A 251 -1.78 5.42 -2.64
C TYR A 251 -2.34 6.81 -2.90
N PHE A 252 -2.24 7.30 -4.13
CA PHE A 252 -2.73 8.63 -4.52
C PHE A 252 -4.26 8.73 -4.41
N ALA A 253 -4.98 7.68 -4.79
CA ALA A 253 -6.44 7.61 -4.64
C ALA A 253 -6.86 7.78 -3.16
N LEU A 254 -6.20 7.04 -2.25
CA LEU A 254 -6.46 7.16 -0.81
C LEU A 254 -6.04 8.54 -0.25
N TYR A 255 -4.95 9.11 -0.75
CA TYR A 255 -4.53 10.47 -0.39
C TYR A 255 -5.58 11.52 -0.76
N LEU A 256 -6.21 11.39 -1.94
CA LEU A 256 -7.29 12.29 -2.35
C LEU A 256 -8.52 12.18 -1.44
N ILE A 257 -8.89 10.96 -1.04
CA ILE A 257 -9.98 10.71 -0.09
C ILE A 257 -9.67 11.37 1.27
N GLU A 258 -8.45 11.17 1.80
CA GLU A 258 -8.03 11.80 3.05
C GLU A 258 -8.11 13.33 2.97
N LYS A 259 -7.64 13.91 1.87
CA LYS A 259 -7.66 15.36 1.68
C LYS A 259 -9.09 15.94 1.67
N GLN A 260 -10.07 15.18 1.15
CA GLN A 260 -11.47 15.59 1.19
C GLN A 260 -12.04 15.52 2.61
N VAL A 261 -11.77 14.42 3.33
CA VAL A 261 -12.26 14.22 4.70
C VAL A 261 -11.66 15.25 5.67
N ARG A 262 -10.40 15.66 5.49
CA ARG A 262 -9.75 16.69 6.33
C ARG A 262 -10.27 18.12 6.10
N LYS A 263 -11.01 18.36 5.03
CA LYS A 263 -11.57 19.69 4.72
C LYS A 263 -12.93 19.93 5.41
N HIS A 264 -13.55 18.88 5.87
CA HIS A 264 -14.78 18.90 6.67
C HIS A 264 -14.49 18.66 8.15
#